data_482e3804a3bbd0f7e5774dbd519b81d2
#
_entry.id   482e3804a3bbd0f7e5774dbd519b81d2
#
_cell.length_a   1.000
_cell.length_b   1.000
_cell.length_c   1.000
_cell.angle_alpha   90.00
_cell.angle_beta   90.00
_cell.angle_gamma   90.00
#
_symmetry.space_group_name_H-M   'P 1'
#
loop_
_entity.id
_entity.type
_entity.pdbx_description
1 polymer ?
#
loop_
_entity_poly.entity_id
_entity_poly.type
_entity_poly.pdbx_seq_one_letter_code
_entity_poly.pdbx_strand_id
1 'polypeptide(L)'
;GDTGLAKKGEPQFFGDPLKVRGLVLISYPLHPPAHPEKLRIAHLSRISVPVLFVHGTNDPFGSPAELKKHVKRIPSDVTVHFIEKGRHDLKGKDAEIAEVIREWCQQLR
;
A
#
# COMPACT_ATOMS: atom_id res chain seq x y z
N GLY A 1 7.97 21.84 0.09
CA GLY A 1 8.19 21.53 0.80
C GLY A 1 8.80 20.23 1.20
N ASP A 2 7.97 19.41 1.47
CA ASP A 2 8.35 18.06 1.78
C ASP A 2 9.17 17.47 0.63
N THR A 3 10.09 16.62 0.96
CA THR A 3 10.92 15.91 -0.01
C THR A 3 10.14 14.90 -0.82
N GLY A 4 8.87 14.75 -0.57
CA GLY A 4 8.04 13.76 -1.22
C GLY A 4 8.00 12.43 -0.52
N LEU A 5 8.60 12.32 0.66
CA LEU A 5 8.50 11.09 1.44
C LEU A 5 7.17 11.07 2.18
N ALA A 6 6.27 10.22 1.75
CA ALA A 6 5.01 10.03 2.45
C ALA A 6 5.22 9.28 3.76
N LYS A 7 4.39 9.55 4.73
CA LYS A 7 4.34 8.74 5.94
C LYS A 7 3.78 7.36 5.61
N LYS A 8 4.25 6.34 6.30
CA LYS A 8 3.71 5.00 6.12
C LYS A 8 2.23 4.98 6.45
N GLY A 9 1.46 4.28 5.64
CA GLY A 9 0.00 4.27 5.74
C GLY A 9 -0.68 5.38 4.95
N GLU A 10 0.08 6.33 4.41
CA GLU A 10 -0.47 7.39 3.57
C GLU A 10 -0.27 7.05 2.09
N PRO A 11 -1.23 7.43 1.23
CA PRO A 11 -1.09 7.16 -0.20
C PRO A 11 0.01 8.02 -0.83
N GLN A 12 0.73 7.43 -1.78
CA GLN A 12 1.64 8.17 -2.65
C GLN A 12 1.08 8.17 -4.06
N PHE A 13 0.98 9.38 -4.63
CA PHE A 13 0.44 9.57 -5.97
C PHE A 13 1.56 9.83 -6.96
N PHE A 14 1.47 9.19 -8.12
CA PHE A 14 2.48 9.31 -9.17
C PHE A 14 1.85 9.92 -10.41
N GLY A 15 2.61 10.83 -11.05
CA GLY A 15 2.17 11.53 -12.23
C GLY A 15 1.71 12.94 -11.92
N ASP A 16 1.04 13.54 -12.87
CA ASP A 16 0.46 14.88 -12.73
C ASP A 16 -0.62 14.84 -11.64
N PRO A 17 -0.66 15.80 -10.70
CA PRO A 17 -1.71 15.83 -9.69
C PRO A 17 -3.13 15.79 -10.25
N LEU A 18 -3.32 16.30 -11.48
CA LEU A 18 -4.62 16.26 -12.14
C LEU A 18 -4.84 14.98 -12.94
N LYS A 19 -3.77 14.16 -13.13
CA LYS A 19 -3.84 12.92 -13.90
C LYS A 19 -3.05 11.84 -13.17
N VAL A 20 -3.56 11.47 -12.02
CA VAL A 20 -2.94 10.42 -11.21
C VAL A 20 -2.92 9.12 -12.00
N ARG A 21 -1.74 8.53 -12.18
CA ARG A 21 -1.56 7.28 -12.93
C ARG A 21 -1.50 6.05 -12.05
N GLY A 22 -1.22 6.23 -10.79
CA GLY A 22 -1.12 5.12 -9.87
C GLY A 22 -1.05 5.58 -8.44
N LEU A 23 -1.23 4.63 -7.52
CA LEU A 23 -1.30 4.89 -6.10
C LEU A 23 -0.43 3.85 -5.38
N VAL A 24 0.42 4.30 -4.46
CA VAL A 24 1.20 3.39 -3.63
C VAL A 24 0.75 3.53 -2.19
N LEU A 25 0.43 2.41 -1.57
CA LEU A 25 0.00 2.35 -0.16
C LEU A 25 1.02 1.50 0.60
N ILE A 26 1.84 2.17 1.40
CA ILE A 26 2.88 1.52 2.20
C ILE A 26 2.35 1.31 3.61
N SER A 27 2.33 0.06 4.07
CA SER A 27 1.83 -0.29 5.40
C SER A 27 0.38 0.17 5.62
N TYR A 28 -0.50 -0.21 4.71
CA TYR A 28 -1.91 0.19 4.80
C TYR A 28 -2.52 -0.32 6.11
N PRO A 29 -3.05 0.56 6.96
CA PRO A 29 -3.62 0.16 8.24
C PRO A 29 -5.05 -0.37 8.04
N LEU A 30 -5.15 -1.67 7.78
CA LEU A 30 -6.44 -2.32 7.49
C LEU A 30 -7.38 -2.26 8.70
N HIS A 31 -6.82 -2.44 9.91
CA HIS A 31 -7.55 -2.32 11.17
C HIS A 31 -6.57 -2.03 12.31
N PRO A 32 -7.05 -1.49 13.44
CA PRO A 32 -6.19 -1.36 14.61
C PRO A 32 -5.72 -2.74 15.09
N PRO A 33 -4.52 -2.88 15.64
CA PRO A 33 -3.95 -4.20 15.96
C PRO A 33 -4.80 -5.08 16.85
N ALA A 34 -5.50 -4.51 17.83
CA ALA A 34 -6.32 -5.28 18.75
C ALA A 34 -7.79 -5.35 18.32
N HIS A 35 -8.14 -4.81 17.16
CA HIS A 35 -9.53 -4.66 16.74
C HIS A 35 -9.71 -5.02 15.25
N PRO A 36 -9.57 -6.30 14.90
CA PRO A 36 -9.71 -6.72 13.50
C PRO A 36 -11.10 -6.49 12.93
N GLU A 37 -12.09 -6.29 13.80
CA GLU A 37 -13.45 -5.98 13.34
C GLU A 37 -13.62 -4.54 12.88
N LYS A 38 -12.67 -3.63 13.20
CA LYS A 38 -12.74 -2.22 12.82
C LYS A 38 -12.02 -2.00 11.48
N LEU A 39 -12.55 -2.58 10.43
CA LEU A 39 -11.95 -2.51 9.09
C LEU A 39 -12.06 -1.13 8.46
N ARG A 40 -10.98 -0.72 7.79
CA ARG A 40 -10.90 0.57 7.06
C ARG A 40 -10.88 0.29 5.56
N ILE A 41 -11.99 -0.23 5.05
CA ILE A 41 -12.06 -0.71 3.67
C ILE A 41 -13.09 0.03 2.81
N ALA A 42 -13.83 0.99 3.39
CA ALA A 42 -14.95 1.61 2.69
C ALA A 42 -14.56 2.30 1.38
N HIS A 43 -13.34 2.87 1.30
CA HIS A 43 -12.91 3.59 0.11
C HIS A 43 -12.23 2.71 -0.94
N LEU A 44 -11.95 1.45 -0.64
CA LEU A 44 -11.22 0.58 -1.57
C LEU A 44 -11.95 0.40 -2.90
N SER A 45 -13.28 0.30 -2.86
CA SER A 45 -14.08 0.13 -4.07
C SER A 45 -14.09 1.35 -4.98
N ARG A 46 -13.60 2.50 -4.48
CA ARG A 46 -13.54 3.75 -5.23
C ARG A 46 -12.20 3.96 -5.93
N ILE A 47 -11.22 3.10 -5.67
CA ILE A 47 -9.90 3.22 -6.31
C ILE A 47 -10.02 2.81 -7.77
N SER A 48 -9.74 3.75 -8.68
CA SER A 48 -9.91 3.54 -10.12
C SER A 48 -8.60 3.51 -10.90
N VAL A 49 -7.48 3.68 -10.22
CA VAL A 49 -6.15 3.65 -10.84
C VAL A 49 -5.38 2.44 -10.33
N PRO A 50 -4.35 1.97 -11.06
CA PRO A 50 -3.52 0.88 -10.56
C PRO A 50 -2.94 1.21 -9.19
N VAL A 51 -2.91 0.23 -8.30
CA VAL A 51 -2.44 0.43 -6.93
C VAL A 51 -1.41 -0.63 -6.56
N LEU A 52 -0.37 -0.20 -5.87
CA LEU A 52 0.64 -1.06 -5.28
C LEU A 52 0.52 -0.99 -3.77
N PHE A 53 0.34 -2.14 -3.15
CA PHE A 53 0.45 -2.28 -1.70
C PHE A 53 1.83 -2.82 -1.37
N VAL A 54 2.53 -2.14 -0.47
CA VAL A 54 3.80 -2.64 0.10
C VAL A 54 3.53 -2.89 1.58
N HIS A 55 3.61 -4.14 2.01
CA HIS A 55 3.08 -4.55 3.30
C HIS A 55 3.98 -5.58 3.97
N GLY A 56 4.23 -5.41 5.26
CA GLY A 56 5.04 -6.35 6.02
C GLY A 56 4.26 -7.61 6.39
N THR A 57 4.90 -8.77 6.33
CA THR A 57 4.22 -10.01 6.68
C THR A 57 3.90 -10.12 8.17
N ASN A 58 4.59 -9.33 9.01
CA ASN A 58 4.34 -9.29 10.45
C ASN A 58 3.66 -8.00 10.90
N ASP A 59 2.90 -7.35 10.02
CA ASP A 59 2.22 -6.11 10.33
C ASP A 59 0.95 -6.39 11.16
N PRO A 60 0.87 -5.87 12.40
CA PRO A 60 -0.29 -6.12 13.24
C PRO A 60 -1.55 -5.36 12.82
N PHE A 61 -1.43 -4.40 11.89
CA PHE A 61 -2.58 -3.67 11.35
C PHE A 61 -3.26 -4.42 10.21
N GLY A 62 -2.76 -5.58 9.84
CA GLY A 62 -3.34 -6.42 8.81
C GLY A 62 -2.39 -7.52 8.40
N SER A 63 -2.82 -8.76 8.50
CA SER A 63 -2.04 -9.91 8.05
C SER A 63 -2.07 -10.01 6.52
N PRO A 64 -1.14 -10.76 5.91
CA PRO A 64 -1.19 -11.02 4.47
C PRO A 64 -2.53 -11.59 4.00
N ALA A 65 -3.09 -12.53 4.75
CA ALA A 65 -4.37 -13.14 4.39
C ALA A 65 -5.51 -12.13 4.43
N GLU A 66 -5.53 -11.28 5.46
CA GLU A 66 -6.54 -10.23 5.58
C GLU A 66 -6.43 -9.23 4.44
N LEU A 67 -5.21 -8.79 4.13
CA LEU A 67 -5.01 -7.83 3.05
C LEU A 67 -5.44 -8.42 1.71
N LYS A 68 -5.02 -9.64 1.40
CA LYS A 68 -5.40 -10.32 0.15
C LYS A 68 -6.90 -10.42 -0.01
N LYS A 69 -7.60 -10.69 1.08
CA LYS A 69 -9.06 -10.80 1.07
C LYS A 69 -9.72 -9.46 0.69
N HIS A 70 -9.25 -8.37 1.28
CA HIS A 70 -9.92 -7.08 1.12
C HIS A 70 -9.51 -6.31 -0.13
N VAL A 71 -8.30 -6.54 -0.66
CA VAL A 71 -7.90 -5.85 -1.90
C VAL A 71 -8.74 -6.27 -3.10
N LYS A 72 -9.44 -7.39 -3.01
CA LYS A 72 -10.36 -7.83 -4.06
C LYS A 72 -11.52 -6.87 -4.29
N ARG A 73 -11.76 -5.96 -3.34
CA ARG A 73 -12.80 -4.93 -3.48
C ARG A 73 -12.38 -3.82 -4.45
N ILE A 74 -11.10 -3.75 -4.78
CA ILE A 74 -10.58 -2.71 -5.66
C ILE A 74 -10.83 -3.12 -7.11
N PRO A 75 -11.55 -2.28 -7.90
CA PRO A 75 -11.88 -2.65 -9.29
C PRO A 75 -10.73 -2.49 -10.27
N SER A 76 -9.68 -1.74 -9.90
CA SER A 76 -8.52 -1.53 -10.76
C SER A 76 -7.45 -2.59 -10.52
N ASP A 77 -6.34 -2.50 -11.27
CA ASP A 77 -5.23 -3.44 -11.10
C ASP A 77 -4.57 -3.27 -9.75
N VAL A 78 -4.41 -4.36 -9.03
CA VAL A 78 -3.78 -4.37 -7.71
C VAL A 78 -2.53 -5.22 -7.75
N THR A 79 -1.43 -4.65 -7.28
CA THR A 79 -0.19 -5.37 -7.04
C THR A 79 0.09 -5.33 -5.54
N VAL A 80 0.41 -6.47 -4.95
CA VAL A 80 0.75 -6.55 -3.54
C VAL A 80 2.15 -7.13 -3.41
N HIS A 81 3.02 -6.39 -2.77
CA HIS A 81 4.37 -6.86 -2.46
C HIS A 81 4.52 -7.00 -0.95
N PHE A 82 4.81 -8.19 -0.48
CA PHE A 82 5.02 -8.43 0.95
C PHE A 82 6.50 -8.34 1.29
N ILE A 83 6.81 -7.56 2.32
CA ILE A 83 8.15 -7.48 2.89
C ILE A 83 8.27 -8.56 3.96
N GLU A 84 9.11 -9.56 3.71
CA GLU A 84 9.27 -10.70 4.62
C GLU A 84 9.71 -10.23 6.00
N LYS A 85 8.99 -10.67 7.02
CA LYS A 85 9.21 -10.32 8.43
C LYS A 85 9.09 -8.83 8.72
N GLY A 86 8.59 -8.06 7.76
CA GLY A 86 8.37 -6.62 7.96
C GLY A 86 7.21 -6.36 8.92
N ARG A 87 7.39 -5.33 9.76
CA ARG A 87 6.35 -4.85 10.67
C ARG A 87 5.72 -3.60 10.09
N HIS A 88 4.83 -2.98 10.83
CA HIS A 88 4.11 -1.80 10.31
C HIS A 88 5.05 -0.66 9.92
N ASP A 89 6.12 -0.44 10.67
CA ASP A 89 7.09 0.63 10.37
C ASP A 89 8.07 0.27 9.26
N LEU A 90 8.16 -0.99 8.88
CA LEU A 90 9.09 -1.51 7.85
C LEU A 90 10.53 -1.04 8.07
N LYS A 91 10.95 -1.01 9.31
CA LYS A 91 12.28 -0.55 9.70
C LYS A 91 13.37 -1.34 8.97
N GLY A 92 14.33 -0.63 8.39
CA GLY A 92 15.45 -1.27 7.70
C GLY A 92 15.13 -1.81 6.32
N LYS A 93 13.93 -1.53 5.79
CA LYS A 93 13.49 -2.07 4.50
C LYS A 93 13.40 -1.02 3.40
N ASP A 94 13.96 0.17 3.63
CA ASP A 94 13.81 1.29 2.69
C ASP A 94 14.34 0.96 1.29
N ALA A 95 15.46 0.27 1.19
CA ALA A 95 16.03 -0.08 -0.10
C ALA A 95 15.13 -1.03 -0.89
N GLU A 96 14.56 -2.02 -0.21
CA GLU A 96 13.63 -2.96 -0.86
C GLU A 96 12.38 -2.24 -1.32
N ILE A 97 11.83 -1.37 -0.48
CA ILE A 97 10.63 -0.58 -0.80
C ILE A 97 10.88 0.29 -2.02
N ALA A 98 11.99 1.00 -2.04
CA ALA A 98 12.34 1.88 -3.17
C ALA A 98 12.45 1.10 -4.47
N GLU A 99 13.07 -0.07 -4.45
CA GLU A 99 13.23 -0.90 -5.63
C GLU A 99 11.89 -1.43 -6.14
N VAL A 100 11.03 -1.87 -5.24
CA VAL A 100 9.69 -2.36 -5.60
C VAL A 100 8.87 -1.25 -6.25
N ILE A 101 8.90 -0.06 -5.67
CA ILE A 101 8.16 1.09 -6.22
C ILE A 101 8.70 1.45 -7.59
N ARG A 102 10.04 1.50 -7.73
CA ARG A 102 10.67 1.84 -9.00
C ARG A 102 10.25 0.86 -10.10
N GLU A 103 10.32 -0.43 -9.84
CA GLU A 103 9.93 -1.45 -10.81
C GLU A 103 8.46 -1.36 -11.17
N TRP A 104 7.61 -1.14 -10.18
CA TRP A 104 6.18 -1.00 -10.41
C TRP A 104 5.86 0.22 -11.25
N CYS A 105 6.51 1.35 -10.96
CA CYS A 105 6.30 2.59 -11.73
C CYS A 105 6.69 2.43 -13.19
N GLN A 106 7.70 1.63 -13.50
CA GLN A 106 8.10 1.37 -14.88
C GLN A 106 7.03 0.64 -15.68
N GLN A 107 6.12 -0.05 -15.01
CA GLN A 107 5.02 -0.77 -15.66
C GLN A 107 3.77 0.09 -15.85
N LEU A 108 3.72 1.25 -15.23
CA LEU A 108 2.60 2.16 -15.39
C LEU A 108 2.61 2.81 -16.76
N ARG A 109 1.44 3.03 -17.32
CA ARG A 109 1.28 3.65 -18.63
C ARG A 109 0.53 4.96 -18.56
#